data_8c735511ff4d817b1cebf8c71fb7ee8f
#
_entry.id   8c735511ff4d817b1cebf8c71fb7ee8f
#
_cell.length_a   1.000
_cell.length_b   1.000
_cell.length_c   1.000
_cell.angle_alpha   90.00
_cell.angle_beta   90.00
_cell.angle_gamma   90.00
#
_symmetry.space_group_name_H-M   'P 1'
#
loop_
_entity.id
_entity.type
_entity.pdbx_description
1 polymer ?
#
loop_
_entity_poly.entity_id
_entity_poly.type
_entity_poly.pdbx_seq_one_letter_code
_entity_poly.pdbx_strand_id
1 'polypeptide(L)'
;MKSTLTSELDSLQPTDLDAGRVFSGKPSGTTVRGYAAASAYTPAIDRDYIFNESSRDIVVWFLASAVGESASRTDEDSNWLHGNSSTQPLSLSVGGKADNGYRNPQGLQEPLYVFGPTGCGKTSCIKQLAARLNYSVFEVTGHGHLEFADLVGHLTVKDGNMAFEYGPLALAMRHGAILLLNEIDLTSPEIAAGLNSVLDGSPLCIAENGGEIITPHPMFRFVATANTNGAGDDTGLYQGTQRQNLAWLDRFTICEVGYPTADVEKSLLARRFPSLPETLCATMVEYANEIRKLFMGEASTGNLTNTIEVTFSTRSLLRWGDLTVRFQPLAHQGIQPVTYALDRALAYRASRETRAMLHELAQRMFPQQVEAEALKTKTTETESLQGEQALRFMRNHLRNTPTVAKPRVHLEVAHTSPGKKQSGKFWVGEARPEGLMLHWGKPDTVGQQHVIAAENCAGNNSVLELEARAAKKLTEGYVLNITKSSL
;
A
#
# COMPACT_ATOMS: atom_id res chain seq x y z
N MET A 1 17.91 -24.15 -20.01
CA MET A 1 16.84 -23.70 -19.11
C MET A 1 15.51 -23.45 -19.80
N LYS A 2 15.41 -22.75 -20.97
CA LYS A 2 14.12 -22.49 -21.65
C LYS A 2 13.44 -23.73 -22.23
N SER A 3 14.17 -24.75 -22.69
CA SER A 3 13.58 -26.02 -23.19
C SER A 3 12.90 -26.86 -22.09
N THR A 4 13.35 -26.72 -20.86
CA THR A 4 12.75 -27.38 -19.70
C THR A 4 11.45 -26.70 -19.24
N LEU A 5 11.32 -25.40 -19.37
CA LEU A 5 10.12 -24.66 -18.96
C LEU A 5 8.94 -24.88 -19.92
N THR A 6 9.19 -24.93 -21.24
CA THR A 6 8.15 -25.28 -22.22
C THR A 6 7.68 -26.72 -22.06
N SER A 7 8.59 -27.67 -21.81
CA SER A 7 8.21 -29.06 -21.56
C SER A 7 7.39 -29.26 -20.28
N GLU A 8 7.60 -28.42 -19.26
CA GLU A 8 6.78 -28.42 -18.05
C GLU A 8 5.35 -27.98 -18.33
N LEU A 9 5.17 -26.89 -19.10
CA LEU A 9 3.84 -26.41 -19.50
C LEU A 9 3.08 -27.43 -20.37
N ASP A 10 3.78 -28.13 -21.26
CA ASP A 10 3.20 -29.19 -22.12
C ASP A 10 2.74 -30.41 -21.31
N SER A 11 3.29 -30.62 -20.14
CA SER A 11 2.94 -31.74 -19.23
C SER A 11 1.70 -31.47 -18.38
N LEU A 12 1.21 -30.23 -18.31
CA LEU A 12 0.08 -29.87 -17.47
C LEU A 12 -1.22 -30.53 -17.97
N GLN A 13 -1.89 -31.25 -17.07
CA GLN A 13 -3.13 -31.94 -17.38
C GLN A 13 -4.32 -31.19 -16.83
N PRO A 14 -5.26 -30.72 -17.68
CA PRO A 14 -6.53 -30.15 -17.22
C PRO A 14 -7.30 -31.17 -16.37
N THR A 15 -7.87 -30.72 -15.29
CA THR A 15 -8.64 -31.55 -14.37
C THR A 15 -9.81 -30.80 -13.76
N ASP A 16 -10.80 -31.54 -13.28
CA ASP A 16 -11.89 -31.00 -12.51
C ASP A 16 -11.54 -31.07 -11.03
N LEU A 17 -11.53 -29.92 -10.38
CA LEU A 17 -11.23 -29.74 -8.99
C LEU A 17 -12.53 -29.51 -8.21
N ASP A 18 -12.64 -30.00 -6.96
CA ASP A 18 -13.74 -29.62 -6.07
C ASP A 18 -13.56 -28.18 -5.63
N ALA A 19 -14.48 -27.31 -6.03
CA ALA A 19 -14.41 -25.88 -5.78
C ALA A 19 -14.38 -25.57 -4.28
N GLY A 20 -15.18 -26.27 -3.47
CA GLY A 20 -15.17 -26.08 -2.02
C GLY A 20 -13.85 -26.44 -1.40
N ARG A 21 -13.20 -27.55 -1.80
CA ARG A 21 -11.86 -27.90 -1.31
C ARG A 21 -10.81 -26.86 -1.68
N VAL A 22 -10.87 -26.36 -2.91
CA VAL A 22 -9.92 -25.38 -3.44
C VAL A 22 -10.01 -24.03 -2.71
N PHE A 23 -11.22 -23.55 -2.42
CA PHE A 23 -11.43 -22.21 -1.90
C PHE A 23 -11.68 -22.14 -0.39
N SER A 24 -12.33 -23.15 0.20
CA SER A 24 -12.68 -23.15 1.64
C SER A 24 -12.08 -24.33 2.43
N GLY A 25 -11.43 -25.28 1.76
CA GLY A 25 -10.90 -26.49 2.38
C GLY A 25 -11.97 -27.55 2.68
N LYS A 26 -13.24 -27.30 2.41
CA LYS A 26 -14.35 -28.24 2.62
C LYS A 26 -14.95 -28.68 1.28
N PRO A 27 -15.29 -29.98 1.10
CA PRO A 27 -15.89 -30.44 -0.15
C PRO A 27 -17.26 -29.79 -0.36
N SER A 28 -17.56 -29.40 -1.61
CA SER A 28 -18.84 -28.79 -1.98
C SER A 28 -19.64 -29.62 -2.99
N GLY A 29 -18.99 -30.58 -3.66
CA GLY A 29 -19.59 -31.28 -4.79
C GLY A 29 -19.63 -30.47 -6.09
N THR A 30 -19.32 -29.19 -6.05
CA THR A 30 -19.21 -28.34 -7.26
C THR A 30 -17.82 -28.45 -7.84
N THR A 31 -17.72 -28.70 -9.15
CA THR A 31 -16.44 -28.80 -9.85
C THR A 31 -16.05 -27.49 -10.51
N VAL A 32 -14.74 -27.24 -10.58
CA VAL A 32 -14.14 -26.12 -11.31
C VAL A 32 -12.96 -26.63 -12.14
N ARG A 33 -12.83 -26.14 -13.36
CA ARG A 33 -11.69 -26.50 -14.22
C ARG A 33 -10.41 -25.84 -13.74
N GLY A 34 -9.37 -26.63 -13.62
CA GLY A 34 -8.03 -26.21 -13.29
C GLY A 34 -7.00 -27.20 -13.82
N TYR A 35 -5.81 -27.20 -13.25
CA TYR A 35 -4.76 -28.15 -13.56
C TYR A 35 -4.43 -29.04 -12.37
N ALA A 36 -4.01 -30.28 -12.66
CA ALA A 36 -3.66 -31.26 -11.62
C ALA A 36 -2.44 -30.85 -10.80
N ALA A 37 -1.51 -30.09 -11.40
CA ALA A 37 -0.30 -29.62 -10.78
C ALA A 37 -0.02 -28.15 -11.12
N ALA A 38 0.67 -27.44 -10.22
CA ALA A 38 1.19 -26.12 -10.46
C ALA A 38 2.45 -26.15 -11.32
N SER A 39 2.69 -25.11 -12.10
CA SER A 39 3.92 -24.86 -12.87
C SER A 39 4.77 -23.76 -12.22
N ALA A 40 5.96 -23.53 -12.77
CA ALA A 40 6.81 -22.39 -12.40
C ALA A 40 6.13 -21.02 -12.63
N TYR A 41 5.11 -20.95 -13.49
CA TYR A 41 4.34 -19.74 -13.77
C TYR A 41 3.05 -19.65 -12.95
N THR A 42 2.75 -20.63 -12.09
CA THR A 42 1.59 -20.57 -11.21
C THR A 42 1.88 -19.63 -10.04
N PRO A 43 1.03 -18.64 -9.77
CA PRO A 43 1.23 -17.75 -8.63
C PRO A 43 1.22 -18.48 -7.30
N ALA A 44 1.92 -17.94 -6.30
CA ALA A 44 1.90 -18.50 -4.95
C ALA A 44 0.53 -18.26 -4.27
N ILE A 45 0.07 -19.25 -3.50
CA ILE A 45 -1.14 -19.12 -2.68
C ILE A 45 -0.85 -18.20 -1.50
N ASP A 46 -1.57 -17.09 -1.41
CA ASP A 46 -1.65 -16.27 -0.21
C ASP A 46 -2.73 -16.85 0.72
N ARG A 47 -2.30 -17.40 1.86
CA ARG A 47 -3.20 -18.03 2.85
C ARG A 47 -4.09 -17.02 3.59
N ASP A 48 -3.65 -15.76 3.66
CA ASP A 48 -4.39 -14.68 4.30
C ASP A 48 -5.39 -14.00 3.36
N TYR A 49 -5.35 -14.35 2.06
CA TYR A 49 -6.26 -13.77 1.07
C TYR A 49 -7.70 -14.19 1.32
N ILE A 50 -8.59 -13.20 1.33
CA ILE A 50 -10.04 -13.39 1.52
C ILE A 50 -10.76 -13.03 0.22
N PHE A 51 -11.44 -14.03 -0.38
CA PHE A 51 -12.41 -13.74 -1.43
C PHE A 51 -13.62 -13.04 -0.81
N ASN A 52 -14.07 -11.97 -1.41
CA ASN A 52 -15.10 -11.10 -0.87
C ASN A 52 -16.13 -10.71 -1.94
N GLU A 53 -17.23 -10.06 -1.53
CA GLU A 53 -18.33 -9.66 -2.40
C GLU A 53 -17.86 -8.78 -3.57
N SER A 54 -16.90 -7.87 -3.35
CA SER A 54 -16.40 -6.98 -4.42
C SER A 54 -15.67 -7.72 -5.54
N SER A 55 -15.27 -8.97 -5.33
CA SER A 55 -14.63 -9.84 -6.34
C SER A 55 -15.53 -10.98 -6.84
N ARG A 56 -16.80 -10.98 -6.42
CA ARG A 56 -17.77 -12.03 -6.74
C ARG A 56 -17.85 -12.34 -8.22
N ASP A 57 -18.00 -11.32 -9.05
CA ASP A 57 -18.22 -11.51 -10.48
C ASP A 57 -17.02 -12.14 -11.18
N ILE A 58 -15.81 -11.80 -10.74
CA ILE A 58 -14.58 -12.46 -11.22
C ILE A 58 -14.61 -13.95 -10.85
N VAL A 59 -14.97 -14.29 -9.62
CA VAL A 59 -15.06 -15.68 -9.15
C VAL A 59 -16.11 -16.44 -9.96
N VAL A 60 -17.30 -15.83 -10.17
CA VAL A 60 -18.38 -16.41 -10.98
C VAL A 60 -17.92 -16.67 -12.41
N TRP A 61 -17.21 -15.72 -13.03
CA TRP A 61 -16.68 -15.88 -14.37
C TRP A 61 -15.72 -17.08 -14.47
N PHE A 62 -14.82 -17.24 -13.48
CA PHE A 62 -13.93 -18.42 -13.43
C PHE A 62 -14.69 -19.72 -13.23
N LEU A 63 -15.75 -19.73 -12.42
CA LEU A 63 -16.57 -20.90 -12.15
C LEU A 63 -17.49 -21.26 -13.32
N ALA A 64 -18.05 -20.28 -14.00
CA ALA A 64 -18.95 -20.49 -15.14
C ALA A 64 -18.26 -21.25 -16.27
N SER A 65 -16.95 -21.13 -16.42
CA SER A 65 -16.15 -21.87 -17.39
C SER A 65 -16.09 -23.39 -17.14
N ALA A 66 -16.51 -23.84 -15.95
CA ALA A 66 -16.42 -25.22 -15.51
C ALA A 66 -17.70 -26.03 -15.74
N VAL A 67 -18.83 -25.40 -16.04
CA VAL A 67 -20.14 -26.07 -16.13
C VAL A 67 -20.30 -26.65 -17.52
N GLY A 68 -19.67 -27.81 -17.79
CA GLY A 68 -20.11 -28.75 -18.80
C GLY A 68 -21.24 -29.61 -18.24
N GLU A 69 -22.32 -29.64 -18.93
CA GLU A 69 -23.44 -30.59 -19.07
C GLU A 69 -24.09 -31.34 -17.89
N SER A 70 -23.62 -31.28 -16.63
CA SER A 70 -24.20 -32.16 -15.60
C SER A 70 -24.23 -31.63 -14.17
N ALA A 71 -24.74 -30.43 -13.87
CA ALA A 71 -25.01 -30.06 -12.51
C ALA A 71 -26.34 -29.35 -12.33
N SER A 72 -27.36 -30.07 -11.90
CA SER A 72 -28.49 -29.52 -11.18
C SER A 72 -27.98 -29.05 -9.81
N ARG A 73 -27.81 -27.72 -9.61
CA ARG A 73 -27.34 -27.13 -8.36
C ARG A 73 -28.51 -26.90 -7.42
N THR A 74 -28.36 -27.33 -6.18
CA THR A 74 -29.23 -26.91 -5.08
C THR A 74 -28.63 -25.68 -4.37
N ASP A 75 -29.48 -24.79 -3.84
CA ASP A 75 -29.08 -23.52 -3.20
C ASP A 75 -28.14 -23.67 -1.99
N GLU A 76 -27.91 -24.88 -1.51
CA GLU A 76 -27.01 -25.18 -0.39
C GLU A 76 -25.52 -25.24 -0.78
N ASP A 77 -25.19 -25.36 -2.07
CA ASP A 77 -23.82 -25.59 -2.55
C ASP A 77 -22.93 -24.33 -2.63
N SER A 78 -23.50 -23.15 -2.40
CA SER A 78 -22.81 -21.86 -2.59
C SER A 78 -22.04 -21.34 -1.37
N ASN A 79 -22.09 -22.04 -0.25
CA ASN A 79 -21.57 -21.59 1.06
C ASN A 79 -20.03 -21.77 1.25
N TRP A 80 -19.33 -22.28 0.24
CA TRP A 80 -17.90 -22.60 0.33
C TRP A 80 -16.96 -21.42 0.04
N LEU A 81 -17.48 -20.29 -0.44
CA LEU A 81 -16.71 -19.08 -0.67
C LEU A 81 -16.31 -18.33 0.62
N HIS A 82 -16.81 -18.78 1.77
CA HIS A 82 -16.52 -18.15 3.06
C HIS A 82 -15.59 -19.00 3.91
N GLY A 83 -14.39 -18.48 4.12
CA GLY A 83 -13.58 -18.89 5.26
C GLY A 83 -14.20 -18.36 6.56
N ASN A 84 -14.34 -19.23 7.58
CA ASN A 84 -14.84 -19.02 8.94
C ASN A 84 -14.80 -17.56 9.46
N SER A 85 -15.68 -16.70 9.04
CA SER A 85 -16.01 -15.47 9.74
C SER A 85 -17.47 -15.14 9.51
N SER A 86 -18.12 -14.61 10.53
CA SER A 86 -19.54 -14.30 10.69
C SER A 86 -20.11 -13.24 9.72
N THR A 87 -19.51 -13.03 8.58
CA THR A 87 -20.00 -12.20 7.48
C THR A 87 -20.91 -13.05 6.61
N GLN A 88 -22.05 -12.52 6.24
CA GLN A 88 -23.10 -13.21 5.48
C GLN A 88 -22.56 -13.95 4.26
N PRO A 89 -23.01 -15.20 4.01
CA PRO A 89 -22.55 -15.98 2.88
C PRO A 89 -22.91 -15.31 1.56
N LEU A 90 -21.98 -15.33 0.61
CA LEU A 90 -22.24 -15.09 -0.80
C LEU A 90 -23.24 -16.13 -1.28
N SER A 91 -24.54 -15.81 -1.28
CA SER A 91 -25.56 -16.64 -1.91
C SER A 91 -25.40 -16.51 -3.44
N LEU A 92 -24.64 -17.40 -4.03
CA LEU A 92 -24.56 -17.58 -5.49
C LEU A 92 -25.79 -18.37 -5.95
N SER A 93 -26.95 -17.73 -6.05
CA SER A 93 -28.04 -18.29 -6.83
C SER A 93 -27.68 -18.11 -8.32
N VAL A 94 -26.95 -19.05 -8.91
CA VAL A 94 -26.88 -19.20 -10.34
C VAL A 94 -28.16 -19.91 -10.77
N GLY A 95 -29.28 -19.21 -10.65
CA GLY A 95 -30.59 -19.65 -11.14
C GLY A 95 -30.67 -19.39 -12.63
N GLY A 96 -30.47 -20.41 -13.41
CA GLY A 96 -30.70 -20.42 -14.84
C GLY A 96 -30.23 -21.76 -15.40
N LYS A 97 -31.02 -22.39 -16.22
CA LYS A 97 -30.56 -23.51 -17.06
C LYS A 97 -29.21 -23.09 -17.63
N ALA A 98 -28.22 -23.97 -17.49
CA ALA A 98 -26.92 -23.84 -18.12
C ALA A 98 -27.11 -23.77 -19.65
N ASP A 99 -27.54 -22.61 -20.11
CA ASP A 99 -27.49 -22.28 -21.51
C ASP A 99 -26.11 -21.70 -21.79
N ASN A 100 -25.46 -22.18 -22.78
CA ASN A 100 -24.08 -22.00 -23.22
C ASN A 100 -23.61 -20.52 -23.41
N GLY A 101 -24.13 -19.58 -22.66
CA GLY A 101 -24.12 -18.14 -22.89
C GLY A 101 -22.77 -17.41 -22.78
N TYR A 102 -21.70 -18.04 -22.28
CA TYR A 102 -20.42 -17.38 -22.10
C TYR A 102 -19.26 -18.00 -22.88
N ARG A 103 -19.57 -18.71 -23.94
CA ARG A 103 -18.55 -19.24 -24.85
C ARG A 103 -18.74 -18.65 -26.24
N ASN A 104 -17.62 -18.20 -26.82
CA ASN A 104 -17.62 -17.79 -28.20
C ASN A 104 -17.95 -19.02 -29.12
N PRO A 105 -18.24 -18.81 -30.40
CA PRO A 105 -18.56 -19.89 -31.33
C PRO A 105 -17.50 -21.02 -31.39
N GLN A 106 -16.26 -20.76 -30.96
CA GLN A 106 -15.15 -21.71 -30.89
C GLN A 106 -15.10 -22.47 -29.53
N GLY A 107 -16.06 -22.24 -28.61
CA GLY A 107 -16.13 -22.90 -27.32
C GLY A 107 -15.13 -22.40 -26.29
N LEU A 108 -14.49 -21.25 -26.52
CA LEU A 108 -13.59 -20.59 -25.59
C LEU A 108 -14.39 -19.71 -24.62
N GLN A 109 -13.83 -19.52 -23.44
CA GLN A 109 -14.34 -18.53 -22.49
C GLN A 109 -14.20 -17.13 -23.06
N GLU A 110 -15.24 -16.30 -22.94
CA GLU A 110 -15.14 -14.88 -23.26
C GLU A 110 -14.04 -14.21 -22.46
N PRO A 111 -13.34 -13.22 -23.05
CA PRO A 111 -12.33 -12.46 -22.32
C PRO A 111 -12.96 -11.67 -21.16
N LEU A 112 -12.20 -11.43 -20.11
CA LEU A 112 -12.62 -10.70 -18.91
C LEU A 112 -11.95 -9.33 -18.84
N TYR A 113 -12.73 -8.27 -18.70
CA TYR A 113 -12.27 -6.91 -18.42
C TYR A 113 -12.65 -6.50 -16.99
N VAL A 114 -11.66 -6.32 -16.13
CA VAL A 114 -11.88 -6.00 -14.71
C VAL A 114 -11.44 -4.57 -14.46
N PHE A 115 -12.37 -3.70 -14.11
CA PHE A 115 -12.05 -2.32 -13.78
C PHE A 115 -12.43 -1.95 -12.35
N GLY A 116 -11.88 -0.84 -11.86
CA GLY A 116 -12.17 -0.31 -10.53
C GLY A 116 -11.00 0.47 -9.94
N PRO A 117 -11.15 1.06 -8.76
CA PRO A 117 -10.16 1.94 -8.19
C PRO A 117 -8.81 1.27 -7.97
N THR A 118 -7.74 2.10 -7.96
CA THR A 118 -6.39 1.58 -7.72
C THR A 118 -6.28 0.89 -6.36
N GLY A 119 -5.60 -0.26 -6.33
CA GLY A 119 -5.32 -1.00 -5.09
C GLY A 119 -6.52 -1.64 -4.39
N CYS A 120 -7.67 -1.82 -5.07
CA CYS A 120 -8.84 -2.56 -4.57
C CYS A 120 -8.65 -4.09 -4.61
N GLY A 121 -7.65 -4.59 -5.33
CA GLY A 121 -7.33 -6.02 -5.35
C GLY A 121 -7.64 -6.76 -6.64
N LYS A 122 -7.94 -6.11 -7.77
CA LYS A 122 -8.23 -6.71 -9.09
C LYS A 122 -7.25 -7.83 -9.47
N THR A 123 -5.98 -7.44 -9.67
CA THR A 123 -4.90 -8.38 -10.04
C THR A 123 -4.67 -9.47 -8.98
N SER A 124 -4.79 -9.11 -7.68
CA SER A 124 -4.62 -10.08 -6.59
C SER A 124 -5.70 -11.14 -6.61
N CYS A 125 -6.96 -10.79 -6.89
CA CYS A 125 -8.06 -11.74 -7.01
C CYS A 125 -7.78 -12.75 -8.11
N ILE A 126 -7.43 -12.29 -9.32
CA ILE A 126 -7.13 -13.13 -10.47
C ILE A 126 -5.97 -14.08 -10.17
N LYS A 127 -4.87 -13.57 -9.58
CA LYS A 127 -3.72 -14.38 -9.19
C LYS A 127 -4.06 -15.42 -8.13
N GLN A 128 -4.93 -15.09 -7.17
CA GLN A 128 -5.32 -16.02 -6.11
C GLN A 128 -6.31 -17.08 -6.60
N LEU A 129 -7.12 -16.78 -7.61
CA LEU A 129 -7.91 -17.79 -8.34
C LEU A 129 -6.99 -18.71 -9.14
N ALA A 130 -6.09 -18.14 -9.92
CA ALA A 130 -5.11 -18.88 -10.70
C ALA A 130 -4.26 -19.82 -9.82
N ALA A 131 -3.75 -19.32 -8.70
CA ALA A 131 -2.94 -20.10 -7.77
C ALA A 131 -3.66 -21.33 -7.22
N ARG A 132 -4.94 -21.17 -6.85
CA ARG A 132 -5.74 -22.27 -6.29
C ARG A 132 -6.21 -23.28 -7.31
N LEU A 133 -6.29 -22.85 -8.57
CA LEU A 133 -6.67 -23.69 -9.69
C LEU A 133 -5.46 -24.23 -10.46
N ASN A 134 -4.24 -23.97 -9.98
CA ASN A 134 -2.98 -24.33 -10.62
C ASN A 134 -2.79 -23.79 -12.04
N TYR A 135 -3.43 -22.66 -12.38
CA TYR A 135 -3.22 -22.00 -13.66
C TYR A 135 -1.86 -21.32 -13.72
N SER A 136 -1.17 -21.51 -14.83
CA SER A 136 -0.03 -20.65 -15.21
C SER A 136 -0.54 -19.27 -15.60
N VAL A 137 0.17 -18.22 -15.20
CA VAL A 137 -0.17 -16.82 -15.51
C VAL A 137 1.00 -16.14 -16.20
N PHE A 138 0.75 -15.67 -17.41
CA PHE A 138 1.65 -14.76 -18.11
C PHE A 138 1.16 -13.34 -17.89
N GLU A 139 1.88 -12.58 -17.07
CA GLU A 139 1.51 -11.23 -16.66
C GLU A 139 2.26 -10.21 -17.50
N VAL A 140 1.54 -9.25 -18.07
CA VAL A 140 2.07 -8.11 -18.81
C VAL A 140 1.45 -6.85 -18.22
N THR A 141 2.24 -5.80 -18.10
CA THR A 141 1.74 -4.47 -17.69
C THR A 141 1.63 -3.58 -18.91
N GLY A 142 0.46 -3.02 -19.15
CA GLY A 142 0.19 -2.08 -20.22
C GLY A 142 0.94 -0.76 -20.03
N HIS A 143 1.45 -0.23 -21.10
CA HIS A 143 2.07 1.09 -21.18
C HIS A 143 2.02 1.62 -22.63
N GLY A 144 2.23 2.92 -22.82
CA GLY A 144 2.06 3.56 -24.12
C GLY A 144 3.00 3.09 -25.24
N HIS A 145 4.05 2.34 -24.93
CA HIS A 145 5.03 1.79 -25.89
C HIS A 145 4.95 0.26 -26.01
N LEU A 146 3.96 -0.38 -25.40
CA LEU A 146 3.74 -1.81 -25.59
C LEU A 146 3.31 -2.04 -27.03
N GLU A 147 3.92 -2.97 -27.72
CA GLU A 147 3.59 -3.36 -29.09
C GLU A 147 2.97 -4.77 -29.13
N PHE A 148 2.17 -5.04 -30.16
CA PHE A 148 1.57 -6.37 -30.32
C PHE A 148 2.65 -7.46 -30.49
N ALA A 149 3.77 -7.13 -31.12
CA ALA A 149 4.93 -8.01 -31.23
C ALA A 149 5.51 -8.45 -29.89
N ASP A 150 5.48 -7.57 -28.86
CA ASP A 150 5.95 -7.93 -27.52
C ASP A 150 5.09 -9.03 -26.89
N LEU A 151 3.80 -9.07 -27.24
CA LEU A 151 2.88 -10.10 -26.79
C LEU A 151 3.03 -11.41 -27.56
N VAL A 152 3.31 -11.34 -28.86
CA VAL A 152 3.41 -12.51 -29.76
C VAL A 152 4.79 -13.16 -29.67
N GLY A 153 5.85 -12.36 -29.72
CA GLY A 153 7.25 -12.78 -29.74
C GLY A 153 8.05 -12.14 -30.86
N HIS A 154 9.34 -12.43 -30.90
CA HIS A 154 10.27 -11.84 -31.83
C HIS A 154 11.40 -12.80 -32.24
N LEU A 155 12.01 -12.50 -33.38
CA LEU A 155 13.21 -13.21 -33.83
C LEU A 155 14.42 -12.76 -32.97
N THR A 156 15.21 -13.72 -32.53
CA THR A 156 16.46 -13.52 -31.78
C THR A 156 17.57 -14.37 -32.37
N VAL A 157 18.82 -14.06 -32.06
CA VAL A 157 19.97 -14.88 -32.44
C VAL A 157 20.42 -15.71 -31.25
N LYS A 158 20.38 -17.04 -31.38
CA LYS A 158 20.88 -18.00 -30.39
C LYS A 158 21.93 -18.89 -31.04
N ASP A 159 23.11 -18.94 -30.46
CA ASP A 159 24.23 -19.77 -30.92
C ASP A 159 24.54 -19.57 -32.43
N GLY A 160 24.40 -18.32 -32.89
CA GLY A 160 24.67 -17.96 -34.31
C GLY A 160 23.51 -18.24 -35.27
N ASN A 161 22.40 -18.80 -34.81
CA ASN A 161 21.22 -19.11 -35.62
C ASN A 161 20.03 -18.21 -35.25
N MET A 162 19.20 -17.87 -36.24
CA MET A 162 17.92 -17.19 -36.01
C MET A 162 16.96 -18.15 -35.31
N ALA A 163 16.36 -17.73 -34.23
CA ALA A 163 15.34 -18.47 -33.49
C ALA A 163 14.20 -17.52 -33.09
N PHE A 164 12.97 -17.99 -33.18
CA PHE A 164 11.80 -17.23 -32.70
C PHE A 164 11.66 -17.45 -31.20
N GLU A 165 11.52 -16.35 -30.44
CA GLU A 165 11.24 -16.37 -29.02
C GLU A 165 9.78 -15.96 -28.80
N TYR A 166 8.96 -16.92 -28.32
CA TYR A 166 7.51 -16.71 -28.11
C TYR A 166 7.27 -15.73 -26.99
N GLY A 167 6.36 -14.80 -27.23
CA GLY A 167 5.85 -13.86 -26.24
C GLY A 167 4.76 -14.45 -25.34
N PRO A 168 4.32 -13.68 -24.33
CA PRO A 168 3.38 -14.14 -23.31
C PRO A 168 2.01 -14.56 -23.88
N LEU A 169 1.49 -13.87 -24.90
CA LEU A 169 0.24 -14.23 -25.56
C LEU A 169 0.34 -15.59 -26.28
N ALA A 170 1.39 -15.77 -27.10
CA ALA A 170 1.61 -16.99 -27.83
C ALA A 170 1.76 -18.20 -26.88
N LEU A 171 2.51 -18.03 -25.79
CA LEU A 171 2.68 -19.05 -24.75
C LEU A 171 1.36 -19.35 -24.03
N ALA A 172 0.61 -18.31 -23.64
CA ALA A 172 -0.69 -18.50 -22.96
C ALA A 172 -1.69 -19.25 -23.85
N MET A 173 -1.80 -18.86 -25.12
CA MET A 173 -2.69 -19.52 -26.09
C MET A 173 -2.31 -20.99 -26.33
N ARG A 174 -1.02 -21.27 -26.47
CA ARG A 174 -0.53 -22.65 -26.74
C ARG A 174 -0.74 -23.60 -25.60
N HIS A 175 -0.46 -23.14 -24.35
CA HIS A 175 -0.42 -24.02 -23.19
C HIS A 175 -1.67 -23.91 -22.28
N GLY A 176 -2.69 -23.14 -22.69
CA GLY A 176 -3.92 -22.99 -21.91
C GLY A 176 -3.77 -22.20 -20.61
N ALA A 177 -2.85 -21.24 -20.60
CA ALA A 177 -2.60 -20.39 -19.46
C ALA A 177 -3.50 -19.14 -19.46
N ILE A 178 -3.41 -18.36 -18.38
CA ILE A 178 -4.02 -17.03 -18.30
C ILE A 178 -3.01 -16.01 -18.86
N LEU A 179 -3.41 -15.24 -19.87
CA LEU A 179 -2.76 -13.97 -20.19
C LEU A 179 -3.42 -12.88 -19.34
N LEU A 180 -2.68 -12.30 -18.42
CA LEU A 180 -3.13 -11.22 -17.55
C LEU A 180 -2.48 -9.90 -18.00
N LEU A 181 -3.25 -9.07 -18.69
CA LEU A 181 -2.81 -7.75 -19.16
C LEU A 181 -3.29 -6.67 -18.18
N ASN A 182 -2.39 -6.27 -17.29
CA ASN A 182 -2.68 -5.22 -16.30
C ASN A 182 -2.60 -3.83 -16.93
N GLU A 183 -3.42 -2.90 -16.42
CA GLU A 183 -3.43 -1.50 -16.81
C GLU A 183 -3.60 -1.31 -18.34
N ILE A 184 -4.51 -2.08 -18.93
CA ILE A 184 -4.79 -2.07 -20.37
C ILE A 184 -5.22 -0.69 -20.86
N ASP A 185 -5.82 0.12 -20.00
CA ASP A 185 -6.23 1.50 -20.26
C ASP A 185 -5.05 2.48 -20.46
N LEU A 186 -3.81 2.04 -20.21
CA LEU A 186 -2.57 2.77 -20.54
C LEU A 186 -1.97 2.39 -21.89
N THR A 187 -2.54 1.41 -22.59
CA THR A 187 -2.01 0.91 -23.88
C THR A 187 -2.54 1.72 -25.05
N SER A 188 -1.77 1.71 -26.16
CA SER A 188 -2.21 2.34 -27.40
C SER A 188 -3.38 1.58 -28.05
N PRO A 189 -4.26 2.25 -28.82
CA PRO A 189 -5.37 1.60 -29.54
C PRO A 189 -4.92 0.54 -30.55
N GLU A 190 -3.68 0.60 -31.03
CA GLU A 190 -3.14 -0.40 -32.00
C GLU A 190 -3.04 -1.80 -31.38
N ILE A 191 -2.72 -1.89 -30.08
CA ILE A 191 -2.72 -3.17 -29.36
C ILE A 191 -4.11 -3.80 -29.35
N ALA A 192 -5.14 -2.99 -29.04
CA ALA A 192 -6.51 -3.44 -29.05
C ALA A 192 -6.90 -4.01 -30.42
N ALA A 193 -6.51 -3.34 -31.52
CA ALA A 193 -6.75 -3.81 -32.87
C ALA A 193 -6.05 -5.15 -33.17
N GLY A 194 -4.79 -5.32 -32.74
CA GLY A 194 -4.03 -6.56 -32.88
C GLY A 194 -4.65 -7.74 -32.12
N LEU A 195 -5.29 -7.48 -30.99
CA LEU A 195 -5.91 -8.48 -30.13
C LEU A 195 -7.30 -8.95 -30.63
N ASN A 196 -7.99 -8.21 -31.49
CA ASN A 196 -9.39 -8.47 -31.87
C ASN A 196 -9.61 -9.94 -32.30
N SER A 197 -8.79 -10.46 -33.21
CA SER A 197 -8.95 -11.84 -33.72
C SER A 197 -8.76 -12.89 -32.63
N VAL A 198 -7.82 -12.66 -31.72
CA VAL A 198 -7.56 -13.56 -30.59
C VAL A 198 -8.72 -13.54 -29.60
N LEU A 199 -9.27 -12.36 -29.29
CA LEU A 199 -10.44 -12.22 -28.42
C LEU A 199 -11.70 -12.89 -29.01
N ASP A 200 -11.83 -12.85 -30.33
CA ASP A 200 -12.89 -13.57 -31.04
C ASP A 200 -12.62 -15.11 -31.13
N GLY A 201 -11.51 -15.60 -30.57
CA GLY A 201 -11.15 -17.02 -30.54
C GLY A 201 -10.43 -17.53 -31.78
N SER A 202 -10.03 -16.64 -32.68
CA SER A 202 -9.29 -17.04 -33.90
C SER A 202 -7.87 -17.50 -33.57
N PRO A 203 -7.29 -18.40 -34.38
CA PRO A 203 -5.89 -18.77 -34.28
C PRO A 203 -4.95 -17.56 -34.48
N LEU A 204 -3.84 -17.54 -33.74
CA LEU A 204 -2.77 -16.58 -33.91
C LEU A 204 -1.82 -17.04 -35.00
N CYS A 205 -1.66 -16.25 -36.07
CA CYS A 205 -0.69 -16.51 -37.14
C CYS A 205 0.59 -15.67 -36.88
N ILE A 206 1.73 -16.36 -36.79
CA ILE A 206 3.04 -15.74 -36.56
C ILE A 206 3.83 -15.75 -37.88
N ALA A 207 3.72 -14.65 -38.62
CA ALA A 207 4.37 -14.55 -39.93
C ALA A 207 5.89 -14.67 -39.83
N GLU A 208 6.50 -14.07 -38.84
CA GLU A 208 7.95 -14.09 -38.60
C GLU A 208 8.50 -15.47 -38.25
N ASN A 209 7.65 -16.37 -37.78
CA ASN A 209 8.00 -17.79 -37.52
C ASN A 209 7.52 -18.73 -38.63
N GLY A 210 7.72 -18.34 -39.87
CA GLY A 210 7.36 -19.18 -41.03
C GLY A 210 5.86 -19.37 -41.22
N GLY A 211 5.01 -18.50 -40.73
CA GLY A 211 3.56 -18.59 -40.81
C GLY A 211 2.96 -19.61 -39.83
N GLU A 212 3.64 -19.84 -38.72
CA GLU A 212 3.12 -20.73 -37.67
C GLU A 212 1.74 -20.31 -37.19
N ILE A 213 0.84 -21.27 -37.04
CA ILE A 213 -0.53 -21.04 -36.53
C ILE A 213 -0.68 -21.66 -35.15
N ILE A 214 -1.01 -20.82 -34.16
CA ILE A 214 -1.32 -21.24 -32.80
C ILE A 214 -2.83 -21.20 -32.60
N THR A 215 -3.46 -22.35 -32.50
CA THR A 215 -4.87 -22.47 -32.12
C THR A 215 -4.99 -22.30 -30.60
N PRO A 216 -5.93 -21.47 -30.13
CA PRO A 216 -6.10 -21.29 -28.69
C PRO A 216 -6.46 -22.61 -27.99
N HIS A 217 -5.72 -22.94 -26.94
CA HIS A 217 -6.03 -24.10 -26.11
C HIS A 217 -7.36 -23.86 -25.36
N PRO A 218 -8.23 -24.87 -25.15
CA PRO A 218 -9.53 -24.70 -24.48
C PRO A 218 -9.46 -24.12 -23.08
N MET A 219 -8.33 -24.28 -22.40
CA MET A 219 -8.07 -23.68 -21.06
C MET A 219 -7.52 -22.25 -21.14
N PHE A 220 -7.23 -21.71 -22.31
CA PHE A 220 -6.76 -20.35 -22.46
C PHE A 220 -7.77 -19.34 -21.89
N ARG A 221 -7.24 -18.35 -21.16
CA ARG A 221 -8.03 -17.25 -20.58
C ARG A 221 -7.34 -15.92 -20.84
N PHE A 222 -8.08 -14.97 -21.37
CA PHE A 222 -7.62 -13.58 -21.50
C PHE A 222 -8.27 -12.74 -20.42
N VAL A 223 -7.47 -12.08 -19.60
CA VAL A 223 -7.95 -11.20 -18.53
C VAL A 223 -7.22 -9.85 -18.61
N ALA A 224 -7.98 -8.78 -18.74
CA ALA A 224 -7.47 -7.41 -18.70
C ALA A 224 -7.86 -6.74 -17.36
N THR A 225 -6.98 -5.94 -16.80
CA THR A 225 -7.33 -5.06 -15.67
C THR A 225 -7.13 -3.60 -16.05
N ALA A 226 -7.99 -2.72 -15.52
CA ALA A 226 -7.97 -1.30 -15.78
C ALA A 226 -8.36 -0.50 -14.51
N ASN A 227 -8.07 0.78 -14.50
CA ASN A 227 -8.57 1.70 -13.47
C ASN A 227 -9.85 2.38 -13.92
N THR A 228 -10.15 2.39 -15.22
CA THR A 228 -11.33 2.99 -15.84
C THR A 228 -12.17 1.92 -16.55
N ASN A 229 -13.42 2.21 -16.80
CA ASN A 229 -14.34 1.36 -17.56
C ASN A 229 -14.11 1.40 -19.08
N GLY A 230 -13.00 2.01 -19.53
CA GLY A 230 -12.68 2.19 -20.95
C GLY A 230 -13.18 3.50 -21.55
N ALA A 231 -13.95 4.31 -20.82
CA ALA A 231 -14.39 5.63 -21.28
C ALA A 231 -13.29 6.72 -21.18
N GLY A 232 -12.14 6.40 -20.62
CA GLY A 232 -11.11 7.34 -20.21
C GLY A 232 -11.30 7.83 -18.78
N ASP A 233 -10.44 8.72 -18.34
CA ASP A 233 -10.50 9.30 -16.99
C ASP A 233 -11.14 10.70 -17.01
N ASP A 234 -12.44 10.75 -16.75
CA ASP A 234 -13.17 12.04 -16.61
C ASP A 234 -12.86 12.73 -15.27
N THR A 235 -12.18 12.04 -14.33
CA THR A 235 -11.88 12.57 -13.00
C THR A 235 -10.51 13.27 -12.91
N GLY A 236 -9.61 13.05 -13.87
CA GLY A 236 -8.24 13.55 -13.88
C GLY A 236 -7.31 12.85 -12.88
N LEU A 237 -7.76 11.77 -12.24
CA LEU A 237 -7.03 11.04 -11.19
C LEU A 237 -6.11 9.96 -11.76
N TYR A 238 -6.42 9.47 -12.96
CA TYR A 238 -5.69 8.39 -13.65
C TYR A 238 -5.05 8.92 -14.94
N GLN A 239 -4.05 9.77 -14.80
CA GLN A 239 -3.36 10.37 -15.93
C GLN A 239 -2.76 9.31 -16.87
N GLY A 240 -2.87 9.54 -18.17
CA GLY A 240 -2.34 8.67 -19.21
C GLY A 240 -3.28 7.55 -19.66
N THR A 241 -4.47 7.41 -19.07
CA THR A 241 -5.45 6.44 -19.54
C THR A 241 -6.01 6.85 -20.90
N GLN A 242 -6.14 5.84 -21.78
CA GLN A 242 -6.64 5.99 -23.14
C GLN A 242 -8.12 5.58 -23.18
N ARG A 243 -8.92 6.32 -23.97
CA ARG A 243 -10.29 5.90 -24.27
C ARG A 243 -10.28 4.69 -25.17
N GLN A 244 -10.92 3.61 -24.74
CA GLN A 244 -10.99 2.35 -25.49
C GLN A 244 -12.11 2.38 -26.53
N ASN A 245 -11.95 1.64 -27.63
CA ASN A 245 -12.97 1.50 -28.64
C ASN A 245 -14.15 0.65 -28.12
N LEU A 246 -15.37 1.13 -28.29
CA LEU A 246 -16.59 0.41 -27.84
C LEU A 246 -16.71 -0.98 -28.46
N ALA A 247 -16.41 -1.14 -29.75
CA ALA A 247 -16.46 -2.43 -30.42
C ALA A 247 -15.42 -3.42 -29.87
N TRP A 248 -14.31 -2.92 -29.32
CA TRP A 248 -13.32 -3.73 -28.63
C TRP A 248 -13.83 -4.17 -27.26
N LEU A 249 -14.42 -3.24 -26.49
CA LEU A 249 -15.00 -3.54 -25.16
C LEU A 249 -16.17 -4.52 -25.23
N ASP A 250 -16.94 -4.53 -26.33
CA ASP A 250 -18.08 -5.42 -26.55
C ASP A 250 -17.70 -6.91 -26.60
N ARG A 251 -16.39 -7.21 -26.74
CA ARG A 251 -15.85 -8.58 -26.71
C ARG A 251 -15.64 -9.14 -25.32
N PHE A 252 -15.80 -8.30 -24.28
CA PHE A 252 -15.46 -8.67 -22.91
C PHE A 252 -16.69 -8.87 -22.05
N THR A 253 -16.61 -9.85 -21.16
CA THR A 253 -17.38 -9.79 -19.94
C THR A 253 -16.74 -8.72 -19.04
N ILE A 254 -17.52 -7.70 -18.67
CA ILE A 254 -17.02 -6.55 -17.90
C ILE A 254 -17.40 -6.71 -16.43
N CYS A 255 -16.41 -6.64 -15.53
CA CYS A 255 -16.59 -6.72 -14.08
C CYS A 255 -16.06 -5.47 -13.41
N GLU A 256 -16.89 -4.85 -12.57
CA GLU A 256 -16.48 -3.77 -11.69
C GLU A 256 -16.07 -4.30 -10.32
N VAL A 257 -14.92 -3.82 -9.80
CA VAL A 257 -14.42 -4.22 -8.49
C VAL A 257 -14.20 -2.99 -7.63
N GLY A 258 -14.99 -2.88 -6.56
CA GLY A 258 -14.82 -1.85 -5.54
C GLY A 258 -13.82 -2.24 -4.44
N TYR A 259 -13.69 -1.37 -3.44
CA TYR A 259 -12.95 -1.73 -2.22
C TYR A 259 -13.70 -2.80 -1.43
N PRO A 260 -13.01 -3.70 -0.73
CA PRO A 260 -13.63 -4.65 0.18
C PRO A 260 -14.45 -3.94 1.26
N THR A 261 -15.43 -4.65 1.81
CA THR A 261 -16.22 -4.14 2.96
C THR A 261 -15.32 -3.92 4.18
N ALA A 262 -15.74 -3.05 5.09
CA ALA A 262 -14.99 -2.74 6.32
C ALA A 262 -14.66 -4.00 7.13
N ASP A 263 -15.58 -4.96 7.22
CA ASP A 263 -15.37 -6.20 7.99
C ASP A 263 -14.35 -7.12 7.35
N VAL A 264 -14.31 -7.17 6.02
CA VAL A 264 -13.29 -7.90 5.27
C VAL A 264 -11.91 -7.26 5.48
N GLU A 265 -11.80 -5.94 5.41
CA GLU A 265 -10.53 -5.24 5.64
C GLU A 265 -10.03 -5.36 7.08
N LYS A 266 -10.95 -5.31 8.09
CA LYS A 266 -10.63 -5.59 9.50
C LYS A 266 -10.06 -7.01 9.66
N SER A 267 -10.74 -8.00 9.08
CA SER A 267 -10.31 -9.39 9.12
C SER A 267 -8.96 -9.59 8.43
N LEU A 268 -8.72 -8.90 7.31
CA LEU A 268 -7.47 -8.95 6.56
C LEU A 268 -6.30 -8.35 7.36
N LEU A 269 -6.51 -7.19 8.01
CA LEU A 269 -5.52 -6.58 8.90
C LEU A 269 -5.19 -7.48 10.09
N ALA A 270 -6.22 -8.02 10.76
CA ALA A 270 -6.03 -8.88 11.92
C ALA A 270 -5.26 -10.17 11.58
N ARG A 271 -5.55 -10.80 10.43
CA ARG A 271 -4.81 -11.99 9.96
C ARG A 271 -3.37 -11.66 9.62
N ARG A 272 -3.13 -10.57 8.90
CA ARG A 272 -1.82 -10.19 8.40
C ARG A 272 -0.91 -9.62 9.48
N PHE A 273 -1.49 -8.96 10.48
CA PHE A 273 -0.78 -8.29 11.57
C PHE A 273 -1.37 -8.65 12.94
N PRO A 274 -1.17 -9.90 13.42
CA PRO A 274 -1.75 -10.37 14.69
C PRO A 274 -1.26 -9.58 15.92
N SER A 275 -0.18 -8.80 15.78
CA SER A 275 0.35 -7.93 16.85
C SER A 275 -0.40 -6.61 17.00
N LEU A 276 -1.25 -6.24 16.05
CA LEU A 276 -2.09 -5.05 16.16
C LEU A 276 -3.36 -5.36 16.96
N PRO A 277 -3.74 -4.52 17.94
CA PRO A 277 -5.03 -4.66 18.62
C PRO A 277 -6.21 -4.59 17.63
N GLU A 278 -7.23 -5.39 17.85
CA GLU A 278 -8.42 -5.43 16.99
C GLU A 278 -9.13 -4.05 16.92
N THR A 279 -9.18 -3.34 18.05
CA THR A 279 -9.72 -1.98 18.11
C THR A 279 -8.95 -1.02 17.21
N LEU A 280 -7.62 -1.13 17.19
CA LEU A 280 -6.78 -0.31 16.30
C LEU A 280 -7.04 -0.66 14.83
N CYS A 281 -7.12 -1.94 14.48
CA CYS A 281 -7.47 -2.37 13.13
C CYS A 281 -8.84 -1.81 12.69
N ALA A 282 -9.84 -1.83 13.56
CA ALA A 282 -11.16 -1.25 13.29
C ALA A 282 -11.06 0.25 13.00
N THR A 283 -10.39 1.02 13.87
CA THR A 283 -10.21 2.47 13.68
C THR A 283 -9.41 2.79 12.41
N MET A 284 -8.39 2.00 12.07
CA MET A 284 -7.63 2.17 10.82
C MET A 284 -8.52 2.00 9.58
N VAL A 285 -9.42 1.01 9.59
CA VAL A 285 -10.38 0.79 8.49
C VAL A 285 -11.40 1.92 8.40
N GLU A 286 -11.93 2.37 9.55
CA GLU A 286 -12.86 3.52 9.59
C GLU A 286 -12.19 4.78 9.03
N TYR A 287 -10.96 5.06 9.43
CA TYR A 287 -10.16 6.17 8.91
C TYR A 287 -9.99 6.07 7.38
N ALA A 288 -9.62 4.89 6.88
CA ALA A 288 -9.46 4.67 5.44
C ALA A 288 -10.77 4.91 4.68
N ASN A 289 -11.91 4.51 5.24
CA ASN A 289 -13.23 4.72 4.62
C ASN A 289 -13.64 6.19 4.62
N GLU A 290 -13.36 6.96 5.67
CA GLU A 290 -13.59 8.40 5.67
C GLU A 290 -12.77 9.12 4.58
N ILE A 291 -11.50 8.72 4.40
CA ILE A 291 -10.67 9.27 3.31
C ILE A 291 -11.23 8.89 1.93
N ARG A 292 -11.74 7.67 1.74
CA ARG A 292 -12.38 7.25 0.49
C ARG A 292 -13.63 8.08 0.18
N LYS A 293 -14.47 8.35 1.17
CA LYS A 293 -15.66 9.21 0.99
C LYS A 293 -15.28 10.63 0.59
N LEU A 294 -14.25 11.20 1.22
CA LEU A 294 -13.73 12.53 0.86
C LEU A 294 -13.16 12.56 -0.57
N PHE A 295 -12.47 11.50 -0.98
CA PHE A 295 -11.95 11.35 -2.34
C PHE A 295 -13.07 11.23 -3.38
N MET A 296 -14.13 10.48 -3.09
CA MET A 296 -15.28 10.27 -3.99
C MET A 296 -16.24 11.48 -4.04
N GLY A 297 -16.03 12.50 -3.21
CA GLY A 297 -16.92 13.64 -3.12
C GLY A 297 -18.25 13.34 -2.40
N GLU A 298 -18.38 12.19 -1.75
CA GLU A 298 -19.58 11.77 -1.00
C GLU A 298 -19.65 12.34 0.42
N ALA A 299 -18.80 13.29 0.75
CA ALA A 299 -18.90 13.98 2.04
C ALA A 299 -20.23 14.75 2.11
N SER A 300 -20.99 14.50 3.16
CA SER A 300 -22.40 14.86 3.41
C SER A 300 -22.74 16.37 3.42
N THR A 301 -21.93 17.19 2.82
CA THR A 301 -22.18 18.63 2.63
C THR A 301 -21.94 18.97 1.18
N GLY A 302 -22.99 19.11 0.41
CA GLY A 302 -23.10 19.38 -1.03
C GLY A 302 -22.24 20.48 -1.66
N ASN A 303 -21.01 20.66 -1.24
CA ASN A 303 -20.01 21.50 -1.86
C ASN A 303 -18.91 20.62 -2.49
N LEU A 304 -18.96 20.50 -3.81
CA LEU A 304 -17.97 19.83 -4.68
C LEU A 304 -16.52 20.40 -4.60
N THR A 305 -16.24 21.32 -3.70
CA THR A 305 -14.96 22.04 -3.62
C THR A 305 -13.89 21.38 -2.75
N ASN A 306 -14.19 20.27 -2.06
CA ASN A 306 -13.26 19.62 -1.13
C ASN A 306 -12.97 18.16 -1.50
N THR A 307 -12.77 17.86 -2.78
CA THR A 307 -12.20 16.56 -3.19
C THR A 307 -10.70 16.57 -2.90
N ILE A 308 -10.23 15.52 -2.22
CA ILE A 308 -8.80 15.32 -1.96
C ILE A 308 -8.17 14.53 -3.11
N GLU A 309 -6.91 14.84 -3.42
CA GLU A 309 -6.17 14.22 -4.52
C GLU A 309 -5.62 12.82 -4.22
N VAL A 310 -5.83 12.30 -3.01
CA VAL A 310 -5.33 10.99 -2.60
C VAL A 310 -6.46 10.10 -2.08
N THR A 311 -6.42 8.82 -2.44
CA THR A 311 -7.34 7.81 -1.91
C THR A 311 -6.62 6.79 -1.02
N PHE A 312 -7.33 6.24 -0.06
CA PHE A 312 -6.82 5.18 0.83
C PHE A 312 -7.17 3.80 0.28
N SER A 313 -6.34 3.27 -0.60
CA SER A 313 -6.55 1.93 -1.15
C SER A 313 -6.32 0.84 -0.09
N THR A 314 -6.91 -0.35 -0.28
CA THR A 314 -6.62 -1.53 0.56
C THR A 314 -5.12 -1.84 0.61
N ARG A 315 -4.39 -1.64 -0.50
CA ARG A 315 -2.93 -1.75 -0.54
C ARG A 315 -2.25 -0.75 0.40
N SER A 316 -2.71 0.51 0.41
CA SER A 316 -2.19 1.55 1.32
C SER A 316 -2.54 1.25 2.78
N LEU A 317 -3.73 0.69 3.04
CA LEU A 317 -4.16 0.26 4.36
C LEU A 317 -3.27 -0.88 4.92
N LEU A 318 -2.99 -1.89 4.11
CA LEU A 318 -2.08 -2.98 4.50
C LEU A 318 -0.65 -2.47 4.71
N ARG A 319 -0.16 -1.56 3.86
CA ARG A 319 1.12 -0.90 4.05
C ARG A 319 1.16 -0.11 5.36
N TRP A 320 0.09 0.59 5.69
CA TRP A 320 -0.02 1.32 6.94
C TRP A 320 0.06 0.38 8.15
N GLY A 321 -0.66 -0.75 8.13
CA GLY A 321 -0.56 -1.79 9.15
C GLY A 321 0.87 -2.34 9.31
N ASP A 322 1.51 -2.73 8.21
CA ASP A 322 2.89 -3.23 8.19
C ASP A 322 3.87 -2.22 8.79
N LEU A 323 3.81 -0.96 8.33
CA LEU A 323 4.67 0.11 8.83
C LEU A 323 4.39 0.43 10.31
N THR A 324 3.13 0.37 10.75
CA THR A 324 2.78 0.56 12.16
C THR A 324 3.45 -0.50 13.04
N VAL A 325 3.43 -1.76 12.64
CA VAL A 325 4.13 -2.84 13.35
C VAL A 325 5.64 -2.62 13.34
N ARG A 326 6.23 -2.30 12.20
CA ARG A 326 7.68 -2.07 12.06
C ARG A 326 8.18 -0.91 12.89
N PHE A 327 7.37 0.13 13.04
CA PHE A 327 7.73 1.34 13.81
C PHE A 327 7.37 1.28 15.28
N GLN A 328 6.77 0.20 15.77
CA GLN A 328 6.49 -0.03 17.19
C GLN A 328 7.70 0.26 18.11
N PRO A 329 8.95 -0.17 17.79
CA PRO A 329 10.11 0.12 18.63
C PRO A 329 10.41 1.62 18.79
N LEU A 330 9.97 2.47 17.87
CA LEU A 330 10.17 3.92 17.95
C LEU A 330 9.28 4.58 19.01
N ALA A 331 8.26 3.88 19.52
CA ALA A 331 7.43 4.37 20.61
C ALA A 331 8.23 4.72 21.86
N HIS A 332 9.35 4.00 22.12
CA HIS A 332 10.26 4.30 23.23
C HIS A 332 11.01 5.64 23.07
N GLN A 333 11.03 6.19 21.84
CA GLN A 333 11.64 7.49 21.52
C GLN A 333 10.60 8.62 21.48
N GLY A 334 9.33 8.35 21.87
CA GLY A 334 8.24 9.32 21.84
C GLY A 334 7.59 9.47 20.46
N ILE A 335 7.95 8.64 19.49
CA ILE A 335 7.35 8.67 18.15
C ILE A 335 6.10 7.81 18.17
N GLN A 336 4.97 8.34 17.67
CA GLN A 336 3.74 7.58 17.50
C GLN A 336 3.82 6.68 16.27
N PRO A 337 3.82 5.34 16.42
CA PRO A 337 3.97 4.45 15.27
C PRO A 337 2.87 4.60 14.23
N VAL A 338 1.62 4.79 14.65
CA VAL A 338 0.46 4.90 13.75
C VAL A 338 0.54 6.13 12.86
N THR A 339 0.75 7.32 13.44
CA THR A 339 0.84 8.58 12.69
C THR A 339 2.12 8.62 11.85
N TYR A 340 3.23 8.16 12.39
CA TYR A 340 4.49 8.07 11.69
C TYR A 340 4.43 7.14 10.47
N ALA A 341 3.70 6.03 10.59
CA ALA A 341 3.43 5.10 9.50
C ALA A 341 2.45 5.69 8.47
N LEU A 342 1.42 6.44 8.90
CA LEU A 342 0.45 7.10 8.03
C LEU A 342 1.15 8.05 7.03
N ASP A 343 2.10 8.84 7.50
CA ASP A 343 2.88 9.73 6.64
C ASP A 343 3.52 8.98 5.47
N ARG A 344 4.13 7.84 5.75
CA ARG A 344 4.88 7.03 4.77
C ARG A 344 3.97 6.17 3.92
N ALA A 345 2.83 5.75 4.45
CA ALA A 345 1.85 4.98 3.69
C ALA A 345 1.07 5.85 2.69
N LEU A 346 0.70 7.08 3.10
CA LEU A 346 -0.19 7.93 2.34
C LEU A 346 0.22 9.41 2.33
N ALA A 347 0.37 10.08 3.50
CA ALA A 347 0.30 11.52 3.62
C ALA A 347 1.44 12.27 2.88
N TYR A 348 2.61 11.66 2.73
CA TYR A 348 3.72 12.29 1.96
C TYR A 348 3.46 12.39 0.45
N ARG A 349 2.44 11.73 -0.08
CA ARG A 349 2.01 11.87 -1.48
C ARG A 349 0.99 12.99 -1.69
N ALA A 350 0.45 13.52 -0.60
CA ALA A 350 -0.58 14.54 -0.61
C ALA A 350 0.01 15.96 -0.57
N SER A 351 -0.78 16.93 -1.04
CA SER A 351 -0.50 18.35 -0.87
C SER A 351 -0.36 18.73 0.62
N ARG A 352 0.15 19.91 0.89
CA ARG A 352 0.34 20.39 2.26
C ARG A 352 -1.00 20.52 3.00
N GLU A 353 -2.03 20.99 2.30
CA GLU A 353 -3.36 21.17 2.86
C GLU A 353 -4.04 19.83 3.14
N THR A 354 -4.03 18.92 2.17
CA THR A 354 -4.56 17.56 2.35
C THR A 354 -3.83 16.82 3.48
N ARG A 355 -2.51 16.97 3.58
CA ARG A 355 -1.73 16.37 4.68
C ARG A 355 -2.18 16.88 6.04
N ALA A 356 -2.38 18.19 6.18
CA ALA A 356 -2.87 18.78 7.44
C ALA A 356 -4.24 18.21 7.81
N MET A 357 -5.14 18.08 6.86
CA MET A 357 -6.47 17.48 7.05
C MET A 357 -6.38 15.99 7.45
N LEU A 358 -5.50 15.21 6.80
CA LEU A 358 -5.25 13.81 7.16
C LEU A 358 -4.77 13.69 8.61
N HIS A 359 -3.87 14.56 9.04
CA HIS A 359 -3.39 14.59 10.43
C HIS A 359 -4.47 15.00 11.43
N GLU A 360 -5.29 16.01 11.10
CA GLU A 360 -6.40 16.43 11.94
C GLU A 360 -7.41 15.29 12.14
N LEU A 361 -7.78 14.60 11.05
CA LEU A 361 -8.66 13.43 11.12
C LEU A 361 -8.03 12.31 11.96
N ALA A 362 -6.73 12.05 11.79
CA ALA A 362 -6.01 11.05 12.57
C ALA A 362 -5.99 11.41 14.08
N GLN A 363 -5.75 12.66 14.44
CA GLN A 363 -5.81 13.11 15.83
C GLN A 363 -7.19 12.90 16.45
N ARG A 364 -8.24 13.12 15.69
CA ARG A 364 -9.62 12.94 16.14
C ARG A 364 -10.01 11.47 16.32
N MET A 365 -9.54 10.60 15.43
CA MET A 365 -9.90 9.17 15.45
C MET A 365 -9.01 8.30 16.34
N PHE A 366 -7.80 8.75 16.66
CA PHE A 366 -6.86 8.04 17.54
C PHE A 366 -6.53 8.83 18.83
N PRO A 367 -7.53 9.25 19.63
CA PRO A 367 -7.34 10.16 20.75
C PRO A 367 -6.48 9.59 21.88
N GLN A 368 -6.57 8.29 22.19
CA GLN A 368 -5.77 7.63 23.24
C GLN A 368 -4.27 7.63 22.95
N GLN A 369 -3.89 7.73 21.68
CA GLN A 369 -2.50 7.83 21.26
C GLN A 369 -2.00 9.29 21.34
N VAL A 370 -2.88 10.25 21.08
CA VAL A 370 -2.60 11.68 21.20
C VAL A 370 -2.53 12.11 22.68
N GLU A 371 -3.40 11.57 23.55
CA GLU A 371 -3.34 11.83 24.98
C GLU A 371 -2.08 11.23 25.62
N ALA A 372 -1.62 10.06 25.18
CA ALA A 372 -0.33 9.51 25.60
C ALA A 372 0.86 10.36 25.13
N GLU A 373 0.76 11.07 24.01
CA GLU A 373 1.72 12.06 23.54
C GLU A 373 1.56 13.39 24.26
N ALA A 374 0.33 13.88 24.41
CA ALA A 374 0.04 15.08 25.17
C ALA A 374 0.40 14.92 26.67
N LEU A 375 0.24 13.73 27.25
CA LEU A 375 0.74 13.39 28.58
C LEU A 375 2.27 13.21 28.59
N LYS A 376 2.87 12.67 27.54
CA LYS A 376 4.33 12.61 27.39
C LYS A 376 4.91 13.96 27.02
N THR A 377 4.23 14.79 26.20
CA THR A 377 4.59 16.19 25.97
C THR A 377 4.36 17.04 27.20
N LYS A 378 3.31 16.79 27.99
CA LYS A 378 3.14 17.40 29.32
C LYS A 378 4.11 16.87 30.39
N THR A 379 4.63 15.65 30.24
CA THR A 379 5.71 15.10 31.08
C THR A 379 7.10 15.40 30.50
N THR A 380 7.20 15.83 29.24
CA THR A 380 8.43 16.33 28.59
C THR A 380 8.43 17.87 28.50
N GLU A 381 7.33 18.56 28.82
CA GLU A 381 7.27 19.89 29.36
C GLU A 381 7.67 19.91 30.85
N THR A 382 8.58 19.05 31.25
CA THR A 382 9.55 19.47 32.24
C THR A 382 10.44 20.44 31.47
N GLU A 383 9.99 21.67 31.41
CA GLU A 383 10.71 22.83 30.87
C GLU A 383 12.11 22.93 31.44
N SER A 384 12.51 22.01 32.33
CA SER A 384 13.75 22.03 33.06
C SER A 384 14.29 20.64 33.39
N LEU A 385 15.53 20.38 32.99
CA LEU A 385 16.31 19.20 33.36
C LEU A 385 17.27 19.51 34.52
N GLN A 386 17.52 18.53 35.41
CA GLN A 386 18.41 18.68 36.57
C GLN A 386 19.55 17.67 36.52
N GLY A 387 20.67 18.02 37.15
CA GLY A 387 21.79 17.14 37.42
C GLY A 387 22.40 16.50 36.19
N GLU A 388 22.62 15.19 36.24
CA GLU A 388 23.33 14.43 35.21
C GLU A 388 22.54 14.34 33.90
N GLN A 389 21.21 14.38 33.97
CA GLN A 389 20.34 14.36 32.77
C GLN A 389 20.46 15.68 32.00
N ALA A 390 20.48 16.81 32.67
CA ALA A 390 20.70 18.13 32.06
C ALA A 390 22.10 18.23 31.45
N LEU A 391 23.09 17.68 32.09
CA LEU A 391 24.46 17.66 31.62
C LEU A 391 24.60 16.81 30.33
N ARG A 392 24.01 15.65 30.34
CA ARG A 392 24.02 14.74 29.17
C ARG A 392 23.25 15.32 27.97
N PHE A 393 22.09 15.91 28.20
CA PHE A 393 21.29 16.58 27.19
C PHE A 393 22.06 17.76 26.57
N MET A 394 22.59 18.65 27.38
CA MET A 394 23.35 19.80 26.94
C MET A 394 24.61 19.42 26.14
N ARG A 395 25.38 18.42 26.60
CA ARG A 395 26.58 17.92 25.91
C ARG A 395 26.28 17.35 24.56
N ASN A 396 25.23 16.53 24.47
CA ASN A 396 24.86 15.95 23.20
C ASN A 396 24.46 17.01 22.15
N HIS A 397 23.75 18.05 22.54
CA HIS A 397 23.32 19.10 21.63
C HIS A 397 24.46 20.05 21.26
N LEU A 398 25.30 20.47 22.20
CA LEU A 398 26.45 21.36 21.92
C LEU A 398 27.51 20.69 21.03
N ARG A 399 27.68 19.35 21.09
CA ARG A 399 28.72 18.61 20.35
C ARG A 399 28.24 18.03 19.05
N ASN A 400 26.96 17.65 18.92
CA ASN A 400 26.44 16.89 17.79
C ASN A 400 25.57 17.72 16.81
N THR A 401 25.31 18.99 17.09
CA THR A 401 24.47 19.82 16.22
C THR A 401 25.22 21.05 15.74
N PRO A 402 25.91 21.01 14.58
CA PRO A 402 26.65 22.18 14.06
C PRO A 402 25.75 23.28 13.48
N THR A 403 24.43 23.24 13.66
CA THR A 403 23.47 24.07 12.94
C THR A 403 22.99 25.33 13.69
N VAL A 404 23.32 25.52 14.96
CA VAL A 404 22.94 26.73 15.67
C VAL A 404 24.10 27.72 15.63
N ALA A 405 23.95 28.80 14.87
CA ALA A 405 25.00 29.83 14.71
C ALA A 405 25.42 30.50 16.02
N LYS A 406 24.60 30.42 17.08
CA LYS A 406 24.86 31.02 18.43
C LYS A 406 24.18 30.12 19.48
N PRO A 407 24.80 29.03 19.91
CA PRO A 407 24.22 28.17 20.96
C PRO A 407 24.10 28.93 22.27
N ARG A 408 22.91 28.80 22.91
CA ARG A 408 22.56 29.49 24.14
C ARG A 408 22.02 28.52 25.18
N VAL A 409 22.56 28.56 26.40
CA VAL A 409 22.14 27.78 27.55
C VAL A 409 21.49 28.69 28.57
N HIS A 410 20.27 28.39 29.01
CA HIS A 410 19.55 29.10 30.05
C HIS A 410 19.35 28.19 31.27
N LEU A 411 19.90 28.59 32.40
CA LEU A 411 19.81 27.86 33.66
C LEU A 411 19.07 28.71 34.71
N GLU A 412 18.23 28.09 35.52
CA GLU A 412 17.45 28.75 36.57
C GLU A 412 17.61 28.00 37.89
N VAL A 413 17.59 28.71 39.01
CA VAL A 413 17.49 28.14 40.35
C VAL A 413 16.33 28.77 41.09
N ALA A 414 15.40 27.94 41.59
CA ALA A 414 14.29 28.39 42.42
C ALA A 414 14.62 28.14 43.90
N HIS A 415 14.63 29.19 44.74
CA HIS A 415 14.67 29.05 46.17
C HIS A 415 13.24 29.00 46.71
N THR A 416 12.76 27.82 47.09
CA THR A 416 11.51 27.63 47.82
C THR A 416 11.79 27.63 49.32
N SER A 417 11.47 28.74 49.99
CA SER A 417 11.36 28.76 51.46
C SER A 417 9.87 28.85 51.83
N PRO A 418 9.34 28.00 52.72
CA PRO A 418 7.94 28.07 53.13
C PRO A 418 7.63 29.48 53.72
N GLY A 419 6.67 30.18 53.11
CA GLY A 419 6.18 31.47 53.63
C GLY A 419 6.84 32.75 53.09
N LYS A 420 7.77 32.71 52.14
CA LYS A 420 8.34 33.88 51.46
C LYS A 420 8.14 33.88 49.95
N LYS A 421 8.00 35.08 49.34
CA LYS A 421 7.94 35.21 47.86
C LYS A 421 9.10 34.46 47.20
N GLN A 422 8.82 33.68 46.17
CA GLN A 422 9.80 32.95 45.39
C GLN A 422 10.95 33.89 44.98
N SER A 423 12.17 33.62 45.43
CA SER A 423 13.37 34.29 44.97
C SER A 423 14.15 33.29 44.12
N GLY A 424 14.25 33.56 42.83
CA GLY A 424 15.04 32.77 41.92
C GLY A 424 16.29 33.49 41.44
N LYS A 425 17.19 32.79 40.81
CA LYS A 425 18.33 33.35 40.04
C LYS A 425 18.36 32.70 38.66
N PHE A 426 18.70 33.45 37.65
CA PHE A 426 18.95 32.92 36.31
C PHE A 426 20.43 33.08 35.94
N TRP A 427 20.90 32.22 35.05
CA TRP A 427 22.19 32.29 34.42
C TRP A 427 22.03 31.86 32.94
N VAL A 428 22.55 32.69 32.02
CA VAL A 428 22.50 32.47 30.60
C VAL A 428 23.90 32.55 30.02
N GLY A 429 24.32 31.58 29.25
CA GLY A 429 25.53 31.65 28.46
C GLY A 429 25.19 31.52 26.97
N GLU A 430 25.77 32.38 26.13
CA GLU A 430 25.62 32.37 24.69
C GLU A 430 26.99 32.38 24.02
N ALA A 431 27.31 31.31 23.31
CA ALA A 431 28.57 31.21 22.56
C ALA A 431 28.45 31.98 21.25
N ARG A 432 29.43 32.83 20.97
CA ARG A 432 29.55 33.67 19.79
C ARG A 432 30.92 33.48 19.16
N PRO A 433 31.10 33.79 17.85
CA PRO A 433 32.44 33.75 17.24
C PRO A 433 33.47 34.60 17.94
N GLU A 434 33.05 35.77 18.47
CA GLU A 434 33.90 36.70 19.19
C GLU A 434 34.19 36.31 20.64
N GLY A 435 33.50 35.29 21.18
CA GLY A 435 33.67 34.85 22.57
C GLY A 435 32.40 34.36 23.23
N LEU A 436 32.40 34.22 24.55
CA LEU A 436 31.27 33.78 25.37
C LEU A 436 30.63 34.97 26.09
N MET A 437 29.34 35.22 25.79
CA MET A 437 28.53 36.18 26.53
C MET A 437 27.82 35.48 27.69
N LEU A 438 27.97 36.03 28.90
CA LEU A 438 27.32 35.56 30.10
C LEU A 438 26.33 36.62 30.60
N HIS A 439 25.16 36.19 31.11
CA HIS A 439 24.14 37.05 31.69
C HIS A 439 23.50 36.35 32.87
N TRP A 440 23.47 36.98 34.02
CA TRP A 440 22.91 36.40 35.25
C TRP A 440 22.27 37.46 36.15
N GLY A 441 21.33 37.05 36.97
CA GLY A 441 20.64 37.97 37.88
C GLY A 441 19.45 37.32 38.59
N LYS A 442 18.61 38.19 39.17
CA LYS A 442 17.29 37.77 39.65
C LYS A 442 16.28 37.81 38.51
N PRO A 443 15.27 36.92 38.51
CA PRO A 443 14.18 37.01 37.56
C PRO A 443 13.59 38.44 37.54
N ASP A 444 13.16 38.87 36.37
CA ASP A 444 12.56 40.21 36.15
C ASP A 444 13.47 41.41 36.41
N THR A 445 14.78 41.21 36.44
CA THR A 445 15.79 42.30 36.54
C THR A 445 16.69 42.33 35.33
N VAL A 446 17.32 43.48 35.03
CA VAL A 446 18.27 43.63 33.92
C VAL A 446 19.48 42.69 34.08
N GLY A 447 19.80 42.29 35.32
CA GLY A 447 20.94 41.42 35.61
C GLY A 447 22.30 42.02 35.28
N GLN A 448 23.33 41.20 35.41
CA GLN A 448 24.73 41.54 35.09
C GLN A 448 25.17 40.80 33.83
N GLN A 449 25.96 41.47 32.99
CA GLN A 449 26.51 40.88 31.78
C GLN A 449 28.03 40.90 31.80
N HIS A 450 28.65 39.89 31.26
CA HIS A 450 30.09 39.77 31.09
C HIS A 450 30.42 39.06 29.79
N VAL A 451 31.41 39.55 29.06
CA VAL A 451 31.88 38.93 27.80
C VAL A 451 33.30 38.44 28.04
N ILE A 452 33.52 37.16 27.70
CA ILE A 452 34.84 36.53 27.69
C ILE A 452 35.27 36.44 26.23
N ALA A 453 36.38 37.11 25.88
CA ALA A 453 36.92 37.05 24.53
C ALA A 453 37.31 35.61 24.14
N ALA A 454 37.22 35.29 22.86
CA ALA A 454 37.47 33.94 22.36
C ALA A 454 38.86 33.40 22.73
N GLU A 455 39.86 34.26 22.76
CA GLU A 455 41.25 33.94 23.15
C GLU A 455 41.38 33.51 24.62
N ASN A 456 40.40 33.89 25.47
CA ASN A 456 40.35 33.57 26.91
C ASN A 456 39.39 32.41 27.21
N CYS A 457 38.75 31.81 26.18
CA CYS A 457 37.91 30.63 26.32
C CYS A 457 38.73 29.34 26.32
N ALA A 458 38.22 28.29 26.91
CA ALA A 458 38.85 26.98 26.94
C ALA A 458 39.15 26.48 25.52
N GLY A 459 40.41 26.25 25.16
CA GLY A 459 40.83 25.83 23.84
C GLY A 459 40.51 26.84 22.74
N ASN A 460 40.45 28.14 23.05
CA ASN A 460 40.03 29.23 22.16
C ASN A 460 38.64 28.99 21.52
N ASN A 461 37.75 28.23 22.20
CA ASN A 461 36.44 27.85 21.74
C ASN A 461 35.34 28.25 22.73
N SER A 462 34.49 29.20 22.33
CA SER A 462 33.39 29.72 23.14
C SER A 462 32.34 28.67 23.50
N VAL A 463 32.16 27.62 22.67
CA VAL A 463 31.22 26.52 22.94
C VAL A 463 31.76 25.59 24.04
N LEU A 464 33.05 25.29 24.04
CA LEU A 464 33.69 24.48 25.08
C LEU A 464 33.67 25.22 26.44
N GLU A 465 33.91 26.53 26.45
CA GLU A 465 33.82 27.36 27.62
C GLU A 465 32.38 27.45 28.14
N LEU A 466 31.38 27.54 27.23
CA LEU A 466 29.96 27.51 27.60
C LEU A 466 29.61 26.18 28.26
N GLU A 467 30.02 25.03 27.67
CA GLU A 467 29.80 23.70 28.25
C GLU A 467 30.38 23.58 29.64
N ALA A 468 31.63 24.00 29.84
CA ALA A 468 32.32 23.90 31.13
C ALA A 468 31.63 24.73 32.23
N ARG A 469 31.24 25.96 31.90
CA ARG A 469 30.57 26.86 32.87
C ARG A 469 29.14 26.43 33.19
N ALA A 470 28.39 26.00 32.18
CA ALA A 470 27.05 25.49 32.38
C ALA A 470 27.07 24.20 33.22
N ALA A 471 28.00 23.28 32.96
CA ALA A 471 28.22 22.10 33.79
C ALA A 471 28.47 22.43 35.26
N LYS A 472 29.33 23.42 35.53
CA LYS A 472 29.60 23.89 36.89
C LYS A 472 28.32 24.46 37.55
N LYS A 473 27.50 25.22 36.83
CA LYS A 473 26.22 25.73 37.33
C LYS A 473 25.20 24.65 37.65
N LEU A 474 25.14 23.61 36.83
CA LEU A 474 24.30 22.45 37.11
C LEU A 474 24.71 21.72 38.39
N THR A 475 26.01 21.62 38.70
CA THR A 475 26.49 21.08 39.99
C THR A 475 26.20 22.00 41.19
N GLU A 476 26.04 23.30 40.96
CA GLU A 476 25.60 24.27 41.95
C GLU A 476 24.07 24.27 42.20
N GLY A 477 23.32 23.32 41.59
CA GLY A 477 21.87 23.18 41.81
C GLY A 477 20.99 23.99 40.86
N TYR A 478 21.55 24.54 39.78
CA TYR A 478 20.77 25.14 38.68
C TYR A 478 20.11 24.08 37.85
N VAL A 479 19.01 24.43 37.22
CA VAL A 479 18.16 23.58 36.38
C VAL A 479 18.20 24.10 34.95
N LEU A 480 18.39 23.25 33.97
CA LEU A 480 18.38 23.62 32.55
C LEU A 480 16.94 23.89 32.09
N ASN A 481 16.70 25.11 31.65
CA ASN A 481 15.44 25.47 30.98
C ASN A 481 15.59 25.26 29.49
N ILE A 482 14.93 24.18 28.95
CA ILE A 482 15.06 23.76 27.56
C ILE A 482 14.39 24.74 26.61
N THR A 483 13.23 25.26 26.99
CA THR A 483 12.44 26.20 26.16
C THR A 483 13.12 27.55 25.97
N LYS A 484 13.90 28.00 26.95
CA LYS A 484 14.67 29.26 26.89
C LYS A 484 16.10 29.07 26.37
N SER A 485 16.52 27.84 26.13
CA SER A 485 17.81 27.47 25.56
C SER A 485 17.71 27.27 24.05
N SER A 486 18.78 27.63 23.32
CA SER A 486 18.95 27.36 21.91
C SER A 486 20.18 26.45 21.74
N LEU A 487 20.00 25.18 21.80
CA LEU A 487 21.04 24.16 21.76
C LEU A 487 21.04 23.40 20.43
#